data_e8a8edc1f46e727992da9f4120f26225
#
_entry.id   e8a8edc1f46e727992da9f4120f26225
#
_cell.length_a   1.000
_cell.length_b   1.000
_cell.length_c   1.000
_cell.angle_alpha   90.00
_cell.angle_beta   90.00
_cell.angle_gamma   90.00
#
_symmetry.space_group_name_H-M   'P 1'
#
loop_
_entity.id
_entity.type
_entity.pdbx_description
1 polymer ?
#
loop_
_entity_poly.entity_id
_entity_poly.type
_entity_poly.pdbx_seq_one_letter_code
_entity_poly.pdbx_strand_id
1 'polypeptide(L)'
;PGILGEGTSANFVDGQWLGTLLSIEREDGYWIKVSGETVELEVEGLPTDPNTEYSLHSGSNLVSYPFAGHAPIDETIPVYAQEAIIGIMGEGTSAMLTEDGWLGGLLELSGTEGYWFITDEAVDFTYNPPTDGMARMVSPVRDVPSEFSYRQSTQQAFYFVENATI
;
A
#
# COMPACT_ATOMS: atom_id res chain seq x y z
N PRO A 1 16.91 10.19 -5.81
CA PRO A 1 15.87 9.56 -4.99
C PRO A 1 14.75 10.55 -4.68
N GLY A 2 13.56 10.05 -4.36
CA GLY A 2 12.40 10.85 -4.05
C GLY A 2 11.38 10.08 -3.25
N ILE A 3 10.48 10.80 -2.57
CA ILE A 3 9.35 10.26 -1.82
C ILE A 3 8.09 10.96 -2.31
N LEU A 4 7.06 10.17 -2.58
CA LEU A 4 5.73 10.67 -2.95
C LEU A 4 4.74 10.17 -1.91
N GLY A 5 3.98 11.09 -1.34
CA GLY A 5 2.78 10.84 -0.56
C GLY A 5 1.56 11.30 -1.32
N GLU A 6 0.40 11.25 -0.67
CA GLU A 6 -0.82 11.76 -1.25
C GLU A 6 -0.76 13.29 -1.39
N GLY A 7 -0.83 13.77 -2.63
CA GLY A 7 -0.78 15.21 -2.93
C GLY A 7 0.55 15.92 -2.59
N THR A 8 1.55 15.19 -2.09
CA THR A 8 2.84 15.76 -1.65
C THR A 8 4.01 14.96 -2.20
N SER A 9 5.17 15.62 -2.29
CA SER A 9 6.40 14.93 -2.70
C SER A 9 7.65 15.65 -2.20
N ALA A 10 8.73 14.90 -2.09
CA ALA A 10 10.06 15.44 -1.86
C ALA A 10 11.09 14.72 -2.75
N ASN A 11 12.05 15.46 -3.29
CA ASN A 11 13.18 14.95 -4.04
C ASN A 11 14.48 15.32 -3.36
N PHE A 12 15.42 14.40 -3.34
CA PHE A 12 16.75 14.65 -2.80
C PHE A 12 17.68 15.14 -3.91
N VAL A 13 18.07 16.41 -3.83
CA VAL A 13 18.89 17.11 -4.82
C VAL A 13 20.01 17.85 -4.09
N ASP A 14 21.24 17.68 -4.53
CA ASP A 14 22.44 18.34 -3.99
C ASP A 14 22.57 18.26 -2.45
N GLY A 15 22.22 17.10 -1.87
CA GLY A 15 22.33 16.86 -0.43
C GLY A 15 21.16 17.38 0.40
N GLN A 16 20.08 17.83 -0.21
CA GLN A 16 18.91 18.39 0.48
C GLN A 16 17.60 17.79 -0.05
N TRP A 17 16.63 17.65 0.84
CA TRP A 17 15.27 17.32 0.45
C TRP A 17 14.52 18.59 0.05
N LEU A 18 13.97 18.61 -1.16
CA LEU A 18 13.21 19.72 -1.73
C LEU A 18 11.83 19.23 -2.15
N GLY A 19 10.77 19.92 -1.71
CA GLY A 19 9.40 19.58 -2.05
C GLY A 19 8.39 20.07 -1.03
N THR A 20 7.17 19.54 -1.13
CA THR A 20 6.04 19.84 -0.25
C THR A 20 5.85 18.84 0.87
N LEU A 21 6.44 17.64 0.75
CA LEU A 21 6.45 16.63 1.81
C LEU A 21 7.50 17.04 2.86
N LEU A 22 7.04 17.49 4.03
CA LEU A 22 7.88 18.00 5.11
C LEU A 22 8.00 17.04 6.30
N SER A 23 7.04 16.13 6.46
CA SER A 23 7.00 15.12 7.52
C SER A 23 6.46 13.80 6.98
N ILE A 24 6.75 12.74 7.68
CA ILE A 24 6.21 11.39 7.42
C ILE A 24 5.24 11.09 8.56
N GLU A 25 4.00 10.80 8.19
CA GLU A 25 2.96 10.42 9.14
C GLU A 25 2.78 8.89 9.13
N ARG A 26 2.31 8.36 10.24
CA ARG A 26 2.22 6.92 10.46
C ARG A 26 1.13 6.25 9.63
N GLU A 27 0.01 6.94 9.51
CA GLU A 27 -1.19 6.47 8.83
C GLU A 27 -1.05 6.52 7.31
N ASP A 28 -0.14 7.38 6.82
CA ASP A 28 0.06 7.57 5.39
C ASP A 28 0.93 6.48 4.76
N GLY A 29 0.66 6.18 3.51
CA GLY A 29 1.53 5.41 2.64
C GLY A 29 2.48 6.31 1.85
N TYR A 30 3.60 5.75 1.41
CA TYR A 30 4.59 6.50 0.62
C TYR A 30 5.19 5.64 -0.47
N TRP A 31 5.39 6.24 -1.65
CA TRP A 31 6.19 5.66 -2.71
C TRP A 31 7.60 6.19 -2.62
N ILE A 32 8.57 5.30 -2.43
CA ILE A 32 9.98 5.67 -2.33
C ILE A 32 10.69 5.31 -3.62
N LYS A 33 11.18 6.33 -4.33
CA LYS A 33 12.00 6.16 -5.52
C LYS A 33 13.48 6.19 -5.12
N VAL A 34 14.16 5.07 -5.27
CA VAL A 34 15.60 4.97 -5.09
C VAL A 34 16.33 5.19 -6.42
N SER A 35 17.57 5.66 -6.37
CA SER A 35 18.45 5.79 -7.53
C SER A 35 19.64 4.86 -7.38
N GLY A 36 19.93 4.10 -8.43
CA GLY A 36 21.05 3.16 -8.46
C GLY A 36 20.63 1.72 -8.20
N GLU A 37 21.50 0.98 -7.51
CA GLU A 37 21.26 -0.42 -7.17
C GLU A 37 20.26 -0.57 -6.01
N THR A 38 19.85 -1.80 -5.76
CA THR A 38 18.98 -2.15 -4.63
C THR A 38 19.58 -1.65 -3.31
N VAL A 39 18.77 -0.97 -2.51
CA VAL A 39 19.10 -0.53 -1.17
C VAL A 39 18.15 -1.15 -0.17
N GLU A 40 18.64 -1.48 1.00
CA GLU A 40 17.84 -1.94 2.11
C GLU A 40 17.57 -0.76 3.05
N LEU A 41 16.30 -0.59 3.43
CA LEU A 41 15.89 0.39 4.43
C LEU A 41 15.57 -0.35 5.73
N GLU A 42 16.44 -0.21 6.73
CA GLU A 42 16.15 -0.67 8.08
C GLU A 42 15.49 0.44 8.88
N VAL A 43 14.36 0.14 9.50
CA VAL A 43 13.62 1.07 10.36
C VAL A 43 13.36 0.38 11.70
N GLU A 44 13.76 1.04 12.78
CA GLU A 44 13.42 0.61 14.14
C GLU A 44 12.41 1.58 14.74
N GLY A 45 11.41 1.03 15.44
CA GLY A 45 10.39 1.84 16.09
C GLY A 45 9.46 1.01 16.99
N LEU A 46 8.56 1.69 17.66
CA LEU A 46 7.49 1.02 18.38
C LEU A 46 6.41 0.57 17.38
N PRO A 47 5.79 -0.60 17.62
CA PRO A 47 4.63 -1.03 16.84
C PRO A 47 3.54 0.05 16.85
N THR A 48 2.81 0.16 15.75
CA THR A 48 1.64 1.02 15.67
C THR A 48 0.56 0.51 16.64
N ASP A 49 -0.11 1.43 17.34
CA ASP A 49 -1.24 1.07 18.19
C ASP A 49 -2.32 0.41 17.30
N PRO A 50 -2.78 -0.81 17.63
CA PRO A 50 -3.80 -1.50 16.85
C PRO A 50 -5.15 -0.74 16.80
N ASN A 51 -5.35 0.25 17.67
CA ASN A 51 -6.53 1.11 17.66
C ASN A 51 -6.32 2.41 16.87
N THR A 52 -5.24 2.54 16.12
CA THR A 52 -5.02 3.71 15.26
C THR A 52 -6.14 3.82 14.25
N GLU A 53 -6.80 4.99 14.23
CA GLU A 53 -7.86 5.31 13.28
C GLU A 53 -7.28 5.86 11.99
N TYR A 54 -7.80 5.40 10.88
CA TYR A 54 -7.50 5.84 9.53
C TYR A 54 -8.71 6.57 8.96
N SER A 55 -8.53 7.80 8.50
CA SER A 55 -9.58 8.62 7.92
C SER A 55 -9.41 8.71 6.42
N LEU A 56 -10.32 8.09 5.66
CA LEU A 56 -10.33 8.15 4.20
C LEU A 56 -11.33 9.21 3.72
N HIS A 57 -10.93 10.01 2.75
CA HIS A 57 -11.85 10.90 2.04
C HIS A 57 -12.36 10.22 0.75
N SER A 58 -13.45 10.69 0.18
CA SER A 58 -13.90 10.23 -1.13
C SER A 58 -12.81 10.47 -2.19
N GLY A 59 -12.49 9.45 -2.96
CA GLY A 59 -11.42 9.46 -3.96
C GLY A 59 -10.27 8.52 -3.62
N SER A 60 -9.04 8.94 -3.92
CA SER A 60 -7.84 8.12 -3.76
C SER A 60 -7.08 8.51 -2.50
N ASN A 61 -6.86 7.58 -1.62
CA ASN A 61 -6.14 7.74 -0.36
C ASN A 61 -4.91 6.83 -0.34
N LEU A 62 -3.75 7.35 -0.04
CA LEU A 62 -2.53 6.56 0.07
C LEU A 62 -2.21 6.27 1.54
N VAL A 63 -2.48 5.06 1.99
CA VAL A 63 -2.40 4.67 3.40
C VAL A 63 -1.39 3.56 3.65
N SER A 64 -0.89 3.48 4.87
CA SER A 64 -0.02 2.40 5.34
C SER A 64 -0.84 1.20 5.83
N TYR A 65 -0.22 0.01 5.83
CA TYR A 65 -0.71 -1.13 6.58
C TYR A 65 0.16 -1.31 7.84
N PRO A 66 -0.41 -1.23 9.07
CA PRO A 66 0.37 -1.06 10.29
C PRO A 66 0.93 -2.34 10.91
N PHE A 67 0.45 -3.50 10.50
CA PHE A 67 0.83 -4.76 11.13
C PHE A 67 1.97 -5.45 10.39
N ALA A 68 2.81 -6.15 11.15
CA ALA A 68 3.84 -7.01 10.57
C ALA A 68 3.21 -8.25 9.90
N GLY A 69 3.88 -8.78 8.87
CA GLY A 69 3.37 -9.91 8.10
C GLY A 69 2.35 -9.50 7.06
N HIS A 70 1.40 -10.38 6.78
CA HIS A 70 0.34 -10.17 5.79
C HIS A 70 -0.99 -10.69 6.34
N ALA A 71 -2.08 -10.11 5.87
CA ALA A 71 -3.41 -10.57 6.22
C ALA A 71 -4.39 -10.35 5.06
N PRO A 72 -5.41 -11.24 4.90
CA PRO A 72 -6.43 -11.09 3.88
C PRO A 72 -7.18 -9.76 3.98
N ILE A 73 -7.48 -9.15 2.84
CA ILE A 73 -8.17 -7.85 2.78
C ILE A 73 -9.52 -7.91 3.49
N ASP A 74 -10.29 -8.95 3.24
CA ASP A 74 -11.62 -9.17 3.79
C ASP A 74 -11.65 -9.39 5.32
N GLU A 75 -10.54 -9.87 5.88
CA GLU A 75 -10.38 -10.06 7.32
C GLU A 75 -9.86 -8.81 8.02
N THR A 76 -8.92 -8.10 7.36
CA THR A 76 -8.19 -6.99 7.98
C THR A 76 -8.92 -5.65 7.87
N ILE A 77 -9.77 -5.45 6.84
CA ILE A 77 -10.61 -4.27 6.70
C ILE A 77 -12.00 -4.57 7.27
N PRO A 78 -12.49 -3.81 8.25
CA PRO A 78 -13.84 -4.02 8.80
C PRO A 78 -14.91 -3.94 7.71
N VAL A 79 -15.92 -4.80 7.78
CA VAL A 79 -16.99 -4.90 6.76
C VAL A 79 -17.65 -3.54 6.47
N TYR A 80 -17.92 -2.75 7.52
CA TYR A 80 -18.52 -1.43 7.31
C TYR A 80 -17.64 -0.46 6.52
N ALA A 81 -16.32 -0.60 6.63
CA ALA A 81 -15.38 0.24 5.87
C ALA A 81 -15.21 -0.27 4.43
N GLN A 82 -15.33 -1.60 4.22
CA GLN A 82 -15.29 -2.16 2.88
C GLN A 82 -16.42 -1.61 2.00
N GLU A 83 -17.59 -1.32 2.57
CA GLU A 83 -18.74 -0.77 1.82
C GLU A 83 -18.43 0.56 1.13
N ALA A 84 -17.52 1.37 1.68
CA ALA A 84 -17.07 2.63 1.09
C ALA A 84 -15.90 2.47 0.11
N ILE A 85 -15.27 1.29 0.04
CA ILE A 85 -14.07 1.06 -0.75
C ILE A 85 -14.41 0.39 -2.08
N ILE A 86 -14.15 1.08 -3.18
CA ILE A 86 -14.32 0.55 -4.55
C ILE A 86 -13.20 -0.42 -4.91
N GLY A 87 -11.96 -0.11 -4.48
CA GLY A 87 -10.81 -0.93 -4.81
C GLY A 87 -9.55 -0.51 -4.06
N ILE A 88 -8.56 -1.40 -4.10
CA ILE A 88 -7.25 -1.19 -3.47
C ILE A 88 -6.16 -1.51 -4.49
N MET A 89 -5.12 -0.68 -4.53
CA MET A 89 -3.96 -0.88 -5.40
C MET A 89 -2.67 -0.87 -4.57
N GLY A 90 -1.85 -1.89 -4.77
CA GLY A 90 -0.48 -1.96 -4.29
C GLY A 90 0.52 -1.89 -5.45
N GLU A 91 1.79 -2.16 -5.19
CA GLU A 91 2.81 -2.21 -6.23
C GLU A 91 2.59 -3.40 -7.16
N GLY A 92 2.23 -3.12 -8.41
CA GLY A 92 2.04 -4.14 -9.46
C GLY A 92 0.80 -5.02 -9.30
N THR A 93 -0.10 -4.74 -8.36
CA THR A 93 -1.29 -5.55 -8.11
C THR A 93 -2.46 -4.70 -7.62
N SER A 94 -3.68 -5.19 -7.81
CA SER A 94 -4.88 -4.50 -7.34
C SER A 94 -6.01 -5.47 -7.06
N ALA A 95 -7.01 -5.01 -6.30
CA ALA A 95 -8.28 -5.68 -6.12
C ALA A 95 -9.43 -4.67 -6.17
N MET A 96 -10.59 -5.12 -6.61
CA MET A 96 -11.85 -4.38 -6.60
C MET A 96 -12.87 -5.13 -5.77
N LEU A 97 -13.67 -4.40 -5.02
CA LEU A 97 -14.81 -4.98 -4.31
C LEU A 97 -15.98 -5.17 -5.29
N THR A 98 -16.54 -6.38 -5.31
CA THR A 98 -17.69 -6.76 -6.10
C THR A 98 -18.77 -7.36 -5.21
N GLU A 99 -19.96 -7.64 -5.76
CA GLU A 99 -21.03 -8.34 -5.03
C GLU A 99 -20.60 -9.73 -4.51
N ASP A 100 -19.62 -10.36 -5.17
CA ASP A 100 -19.08 -11.66 -4.81
C ASP A 100 -17.82 -11.58 -3.90
N GLY A 101 -17.43 -10.38 -3.49
CA GLY A 101 -16.24 -10.11 -2.66
C GLY A 101 -15.09 -9.47 -3.46
N TRP A 102 -13.89 -9.54 -2.91
CA TRP A 102 -12.69 -8.95 -3.51
C TRP A 102 -12.22 -9.75 -4.72
N LEU A 103 -12.10 -9.08 -5.87
CA LEU A 103 -11.65 -9.64 -7.13
C LEU A 103 -10.37 -8.95 -7.61
N GLY A 104 -9.32 -9.71 -7.86
CA GLY A 104 -8.04 -9.20 -8.35
C GLY A 104 -6.85 -10.01 -7.91
N GLY A 105 -5.67 -9.48 -8.13
CA GLY A 105 -4.41 -10.11 -7.71
C GLY A 105 -3.97 -9.74 -6.29
N LEU A 106 -4.48 -8.64 -5.75
CA LEU A 106 -4.21 -8.19 -4.39
C LEU A 106 -5.24 -8.80 -3.45
N LEU A 107 -4.88 -9.88 -2.78
CA LEU A 107 -5.77 -10.58 -1.85
C LEU A 107 -5.40 -10.35 -0.38
N GLU A 108 -4.17 -9.89 -0.12
CA GLU A 108 -3.63 -9.67 1.21
C GLU A 108 -2.94 -8.31 1.27
N LEU A 109 -3.00 -7.66 2.43
CA LEU A 109 -2.17 -6.49 2.75
C LEU A 109 -0.94 -6.96 3.51
N SER A 110 0.21 -6.36 3.22
CA SER A 110 1.51 -6.70 3.82
C SER A 110 2.06 -5.53 4.62
N GLY A 111 2.66 -5.82 5.76
CA GLY A 111 3.44 -4.84 6.52
C GLY A 111 4.59 -4.29 5.68
N THR A 112 4.98 -3.05 5.97
CA THR A 112 6.00 -2.29 5.22
C THR A 112 5.59 -1.85 3.80
N GLU A 113 4.35 -2.07 3.41
CA GLU A 113 3.78 -1.62 2.13
C GLU A 113 2.73 -0.52 2.35
N GLY A 114 2.61 0.37 1.38
CA GLY A 114 1.54 1.37 1.28
C GLY A 114 0.60 1.04 0.14
N TYR A 115 -0.67 1.42 0.31
CA TYR A 115 -1.74 1.07 -0.62
C TYR A 115 -2.59 2.27 -0.97
N TRP A 116 -2.98 2.38 -2.23
CA TRP A 116 -4.03 3.28 -2.66
C TRP A 116 -5.39 2.65 -2.41
N PHE A 117 -6.19 3.28 -1.55
CA PHE A 117 -7.58 2.97 -1.32
C PHE A 117 -8.44 3.92 -2.15
N ILE A 118 -9.27 3.38 -3.02
CA ILE A 118 -10.22 4.15 -3.82
C ILE A 118 -11.57 4.03 -3.17
N THR A 119 -12.14 5.15 -2.75
CA THR A 119 -13.41 5.21 -2.00
C THR A 119 -14.43 6.07 -2.73
N ASP A 120 -15.70 5.74 -2.63
CA ASP A 120 -16.80 6.57 -3.14
C ASP A 120 -17.30 7.59 -2.12
N GLU A 121 -17.14 7.29 -0.84
CA GLU A 121 -17.46 8.20 0.27
C GLU A 121 -16.34 8.23 1.32
N ALA A 122 -16.42 9.20 2.22
CA ALA A 122 -15.48 9.29 3.35
C ALA A 122 -15.83 8.24 4.41
N VAL A 123 -14.80 7.60 4.98
CA VAL A 123 -14.96 6.61 6.04
C VAL A 123 -13.79 6.64 7.00
N ASP A 124 -14.09 6.59 8.29
CA ASP A 124 -13.08 6.38 9.33
C ASP A 124 -13.11 4.91 9.74
N PHE A 125 -11.94 4.28 9.85
CA PHE A 125 -11.86 2.89 10.27
C PHE A 125 -10.56 2.59 11.02
N THR A 126 -10.58 1.48 11.75
CA THR A 126 -9.40 0.88 12.35
C THR A 126 -9.24 -0.51 11.78
N TYR A 127 -8.05 -0.86 11.33
CA TYR A 127 -7.79 -2.21 10.82
C TYR A 127 -8.07 -3.26 11.89
N ASN A 128 -8.64 -4.38 11.52
CA ASN A 128 -8.68 -5.56 12.38
C ASN A 128 -7.28 -6.13 12.51
N PRO A 129 -6.75 -6.35 13.73
CA PRO A 129 -5.46 -6.98 13.90
C PRO A 129 -5.50 -8.43 13.38
N PRO A 130 -4.39 -8.93 12.78
CA PRO A 130 -4.30 -10.32 12.36
C PRO A 130 -4.64 -11.29 13.49
N THR A 131 -5.46 -12.30 13.19
CA THR A 131 -5.92 -13.29 14.19
C THR A 131 -4.83 -14.28 14.60
N ASP A 132 -3.81 -14.47 13.78
CA ASP A 132 -2.64 -15.28 14.14
C ASP A 132 -1.68 -14.45 14.97
N GLY A 133 -1.67 -14.76 16.26
CA GLY A 133 -0.95 -14.04 17.27
C GLY A 133 0.51 -13.75 16.91
N MET A 134 0.89 -12.51 17.07
CA MET A 134 2.23 -11.96 16.97
C MET A 134 3.01 -12.52 15.78
N ALA A 135 2.73 -11.96 14.63
CA ALA A 135 3.43 -12.25 13.38
C ALA A 135 4.95 -12.22 13.59
N ARG A 136 5.58 -13.36 13.42
CA ARG A 136 7.01 -13.41 13.15
C ARG A 136 7.27 -12.53 11.95
N MET A 137 8.18 -11.59 12.08
CA MET A 137 8.78 -10.90 10.93
C MET A 137 9.49 -11.95 10.08
N VAL A 138 8.78 -12.51 9.15
CA VAL A 138 9.35 -13.29 8.06
C VAL A 138 9.08 -12.45 6.83
N SER A 139 10.11 -11.77 6.33
CA SER A 139 10.05 -11.21 4.99
C SER A 139 9.68 -12.36 4.03
N PRO A 140 8.56 -12.31 3.32
CA PRO A 140 8.29 -13.28 2.29
C PRO A 140 9.30 -13.01 1.18
N VAL A 141 10.31 -13.87 1.06
CA VAL A 141 11.05 -13.98 -0.19
C VAL A 141 10.02 -14.48 -1.20
N ARG A 142 9.48 -13.57 -1.99
CA ARG A 142 8.71 -13.93 -3.17
C ARG A 142 9.66 -14.67 -4.10
N ASP A 143 9.60 -15.97 -4.08
CA ASP A 143 10.24 -16.83 -5.09
C ASP A 143 9.41 -16.67 -6.38
N VAL A 144 9.64 -15.55 -7.09
CA VAL A 144 9.07 -15.36 -8.42
C VAL A 144 9.77 -16.38 -9.32
N PRO A 145 9.03 -17.35 -9.90
CA PRO A 145 9.63 -18.28 -10.83
C PRO A 145 10.41 -17.52 -11.89
N SER A 146 11.64 -17.94 -12.18
CA SER A 146 12.57 -17.23 -13.09
C SER A 146 11.98 -16.95 -14.48
N GLU A 147 10.94 -17.67 -14.85
CA GLU A 147 10.17 -17.53 -16.09
C GLU A 147 9.31 -16.27 -16.13
N PHE A 148 8.99 -15.68 -14.98
CA PHE A 148 8.21 -14.46 -14.83
C PHE A 148 9.00 -13.31 -14.23
N SER A 149 10.34 -13.40 -14.21
CA SER A 149 11.19 -12.30 -13.76
C SER A 149 11.06 -11.14 -14.76
N TYR A 150 10.50 -10.02 -14.32
CA TYR A 150 10.48 -8.79 -15.08
C TYR A 150 11.48 -7.80 -14.49
N ARG A 151 12.09 -7.00 -15.36
CA ARG A 151 12.89 -5.85 -14.90
C ARG A 151 11.98 -4.65 -14.83
N GLN A 152 11.76 -4.15 -13.62
CA GLN A 152 11.04 -2.91 -13.45
C GLN A 152 11.82 -1.77 -14.07
N SER A 153 11.22 -1.07 -15.04
CA SER A 153 11.83 0.09 -15.66
C SER A 153 11.55 1.33 -14.83
N THR A 154 12.46 2.30 -14.85
CA THR A 154 12.25 3.61 -14.18
C THR A 154 11.20 4.49 -14.88
N GLN A 155 10.62 4.01 -15.98
CA GLN A 155 9.50 4.63 -16.67
C GLN A 155 8.29 3.70 -16.52
N GLN A 156 7.38 4.04 -15.62
CA GLN A 156 6.11 3.34 -15.45
C GLN A 156 5.00 4.14 -16.14
N ALA A 157 4.20 3.46 -16.95
CA ALA A 157 2.94 3.95 -17.48
C ALA A 157 1.84 3.03 -16.99
N PHE A 158 0.82 3.61 -16.34
CA PHE A 158 -0.37 2.87 -15.96
C PHE A 158 -1.34 2.85 -17.14
N TYR A 159 -1.73 1.66 -17.59
CA TYR A 159 -2.75 1.48 -18.62
C TYR A 159 -4.00 0.91 -17.95
N PHE A 160 -5.10 1.66 -18.04
CA PHE A 160 -6.41 1.15 -17.68
C PHE A 160 -7.04 0.56 -18.94
N VAL A 161 -7.30 -0.74 -18.95
CA VAL A 161 -8.02 -1.42 -20.04
C VAL A 161 -9.45 -1.63 -19.58
N GLU A 162 -10.36 -0.80 -20.04
CA GLU A 162 -11.80 -0.91 -19.72
C GLU A 162 -12.47 -2.12 -20.40
N ASN A 163 -11.98 -2.56 -21.55
CA ASN A 163 -12.52 -3.72 -22.25
C ASN A 163 -11.42 -4.43 -23.04
N ALA A 164 -11.28 -5.74 -22.85
CA ALA A 164 -10.48 -6.62 -23.70
C ALA A 164 -11.40 -7.68 -24.32
N THR A 165 -11.47 -7.72 -25.64
CA THR A 165 -12.14 -8.81 -26.37
C THR A 165 -11.06 -9.80 -26.80
N ILE A 166 -11.21 -11.07 -26.40
CA ILE A 166 -10.35 -12.19 -26.81
C ILE A 166 -11.00 -12.90 -27.99
#